data_95b638156ace8e477e795e96fec3aa81
#
_entry.id   95b638156ace8e477e795e96fec3aa81
#
_cell.length_a   1.000
_cell.length_b   1.000
_cell.length_c   1.000
_cell.angle_alpha   90.00
_cell.angle_beta   90.00
_cell.angle_gamma   90.00
#
_symmetry.space_group_name_H-M   'P 1'
#
loop_
_entity.id
_entity.type
_entity.pdbx_description
1 polymer ?
#
loop_
_entity_poly.entity_id
_entity_poly.type
_entity_poly.pdbx_seq_one_letter_code
_entity_poly.pdbx_strand_id
1 'polypeptide(L)'
;MLISCGNEETGFVEERVIEHEELERSFLIYVPTNIKENAPLVVAIHGYTSSAKTLMGYSGINQVADKEGFLVAYPQGTKDSRDNNFFNVGYEFHSDSKVNDVNFIREIVLNLTKDYKLNSKRVFATGMSNGGDMSYLLACTSSDLFTAVAPVAGVMMKDTLENCNPVKKIPIFEIHGTKDSISKFEGDMNNEDKWGAYYDLPSTIEFWVNKHALNEKETIQLKNKNTEDGTTITFERYWSDESQQEVWFYIVNDGNHTWPGMTGLFSRTANQDINSAEEIWKFFSKF
;
A
#
# COMPACT_ATOMS: atom_id res chain seq x y z
N MET A 1 -28.04 -14.77 34.21
CA MET A 1 -26.85 -13.94 33.89
C MET A 1 -26.85 -13.77 32.38
N LEU A 2 -27.45 -12.70 31.89
CA LEU A 2 -27.50 -12.40 30.44
C LEU A 2 -26.14 -11.81 30.06
N ILE A 3 -25.37 -12.53 29.27
CA ILE A 3 -24.18 -12.01 28.60
C ILE A 3 -24.69 -11.10 27.49
N SER A 4 -24.63 -9.80 27.71
CA SER A 4 -24.81 -8.80 26.65
C SER A 4 -23.65 -8.96 25.66
N CYS A 5 -23.90 -9.56 24.50
CA CYS A 5 -23.04 -9.35 23.34
C CYS A 5 -23.23 -7.88 22.95
N GLY A 6 -22.33 -7.03 23.41
CA GLY A 6 -22.24 -5.67 22.90
C GLY A 6 -21.97 -5.77 21.39
N ASN A 7 -22.87 -5.25 20.56
CA ASN A 7 -22.53 -4.93 19.19
C ASN A 7 -21.42 -3.87 19.30
N GLU A 8 -20.18 -4.22 18.96
CA GLU A 8 -19.16 -3.22 18.75
C GLU A 8 -19.65 -2.34 17.61
N GLU A 9 -19.87 -1.07 17.89
CA GLU A 9 -20.24 -0.11 16.86
C GLU A 9 -19.07 -0.04 15.87
N THR A 10 -19.29 -0.48 14.64
CA THR A 10 -18.32 -0.34 13.55
C THR A 10 -18.34 1.10 13.04
N GLY A 11 -17.21 1.56 12.50
CA GLY A 11 -17.14 2.85 11.83
C GLY A 11 -18.10 2.95 10.63
N PHE A 12 -18.18 4.11 10.03
CA PHE A 12 -19.02 4.34 8.86
C PHE A 12 -18.21 4.66 7.61
N VAL A 13 -18.80 4.42 6.44
CA VAL A 13 -18.23 4.74 5.13
C VAL A 13 -18.92 5.99 4.57
N GLU A 14 -18.12 6.94 4.12
CA GLU A 14 -18.56 8.13 3.38
C GLU A 14 -17.94 8.11 1.98
N GLU A 15 -18.69 8.47 0.96
CA GLU A 15 -18.16 8.71 -0.38
C GLU A 15 -18.06 10.20 -0.63
N ARG A 16 -16.93 10.65 -1.14
CA ARG A 16 -16.75 12.05 -1.57
C ARG A 16 -16.35 12.12 -3.03
N VAL A 17 -16.79 13.21 -3.65
CA VAL A 17 -16.42 13.58 -5.02
C VAL A 17 -15.76 14.95 -4.97
N ILE A 18 -14.64 15.09 -5.67
CA ILE A 18 -13.96 16.37 -5.85
C ILE A 18 -13.70 16.60 -7.33
N GLU A 19 -13.70 17.86 -7.74
CA GLU A 19 -13.21 18.27 -9.05
C GLU A 19 -11.68 18.37 -8.99
N HIS A 20 -10.98 17.57 -9.79
CA HIS A 20 -9.52 17.56 -9.88
C HIS A 20 -9.08 17.57 -11.33
N GLU A 21 -8.35 18.61 -11.75
CA GLU A 21 -7.86 18.79 -13.14
C GLU A 21 -8.98 18.57 -14.20
N GLU A 22 -10.15 19.21 -14.01
CA GLU A 22 -11.33 19.14 -14.88
C GLU A 22 -12.03 17.77 -14.91
N LEU A 23 -11.67 16.84 -14.01
CA LEU A 23 -12.30 15.54 -13.84
C LEU A 23 -13.04 15.46 -12.50
N GLU A 24 -14.24 14.89 -12.51
CA GLU A 24 -14.87 14.43 -11.28
C GLU A 24 -14.15 13.15 -10.78
N ARG A 25 -13.55 13.23 -9.60
CA ARG A 25 -12.82 12.12 -8.98
C ARG A 25 -13.46 11.77 -7.63
N SER A 26 -13.67 10.51 -7.39
CA SER A 26 -14.27 10.04 -6.13
C SER A 26 -13.27 9.28 -5.26
N PHE A 27 -13.59 9.20 -3.98
CA PHE A 27 -12.89 8.37 -3.01
C PHE A 27 -13.83 7.99 -1.87
N LEU A 28 -13.59 6.83 -1.24
CA LEU A 28 -14.29 6.42 -0.05
C LEU A 28 -13.47 6.79 1.18
N ILE A 29 -14.15 7.11 2.27
CA ILE A 29 -13.54 7.37 3.58
C ILE A 29 -14.14 6.37 4.56
N TYR A 30 -13.30 5.69 5.31
CA TYR A 30 -13.74 4.94 6.48
C TYR A 30 -13.37 5.72 7.73
N VAL A 31 -14.39 6.08 8.52
CA VAL A 31 -14.24 6.81 9.77
C VAL A 31 -14.56 5.87 10.93
N PRO A 32 -13.56 5.43 11.72
CA PRO A 32 -13.81 4.58 12.88
C PRO A 32 -14.54 5.35 13.98
N THR A 33 -15.33 4.65 14.80
CA THR A 33 -16.12 5.29 15.88
C THR A 33 -15.28 5.96 16.95
N ASN A 34 -14.03 5.53 17.10
CA ASN A 34 -13.09 6.04 18.10
C ASN A 34 -12.11 7.10 17.57
N ILE A 35 -12.37 7.67 16.37
CA ILE A 35 -11.50 8.69 15.77
C ILE A 35 -11.32 9.91 16.70
N LYS A 36 -10.10 10.39 16.81
CA LYS A 36 -9.75 11.55 17.64
C LYS A 36 -9.04 12.62 16.82
N GLU A 37 -9.00 13.83 17.34
CA GLU A 37 -8.11 14.87 16.78
C GLU A 37 -6.65 14.37 16.83
N ASN A 38 -5.86 14.73 15.82
CA ASN A 38 -4.49 14.23 15.58
C ASN A 38 -4.40 12.72 15.27
N ALA A 39 -5.49 12.08 14.88
CA ALA A 39 -5.45 10.70 14.40
C ALA A 39 -4.58 10.59 13.13
N PRO A 40 -3.95 9.42 12.90
CA PRO A 40 -3.26 9.15 11.64
C PRO A 40 -4.23 9.02 10.46
N LEU A 41 -3.69 9.15 9.24
CA LEU A 41 -4.38 8.87 7.98
C LEU A 41 -3.65 7.75 7.24
N VAL A 42 -4.39 6.74 6.80
CA VAL A 42 -3.91 5.72 5.87
C VAL A 42 -4.62 5.89 4.54
N VAL A 43 -3.88 6.06 3.46
CA VAL A 43 -4.39 6.02 2.08
C VAL A 43 -4.20 4.61 1.55
N ALA A 44 -5.30 3.92 1.24
CA ALA A 44 -5.30 2.55 0.74
C ALA A 44 -5.74 2.51 -0.73
N ILE A 45 -4.84 2.08 -1.62
CA ILE A 45 -4.92 2.28 -3.07
C ILE A 45 -5.16 0.93 -3.76
N HIS A 46 -6.22 0.83 -4.56
CA HIS A 46 -6.61 -0.42 -5.23
C HIS A 46 -5.71 -0.74 -6.44
N GLY A 47 -5.74 -2.01 -6.87
CA GLY A 47 -5.02 -2.49 -8.04
C GLY A 47 -5.71 -2.14 -9.37
N TYR A 48 -5.01 -2.37 -10.49
CA TYR A 48 -5.56 -2.25 -11.84
C TYR A 48 -6.81 -3.10 -12.00
N THR A 49 -7.82 -2.60 -12.71
CA THR A 49 -9.16 -3.19 -12.90
C THR A 49 -10.03 -3.27 -11.63
N SER A 50 -9.50 -3.02 -10.46
CA SER A 50 -10.19 -3.08 -9.18
C SER A 50 -10.92 -1.78 -8.85
N SER A 51 -11.34 -1.61 -7.60
CA SER A 51 -12.00 -0.38 -7.12
C SER A 51 -11.69 -0.13 -5.64
N ALA A 52 -11.91 1.11 -5.20
CA ALA A 52 -11.84 1.50 -3.80
C ALA A 52 -12.70 0.59 -2.91
N LYS A 53 -13.94 0.30 -3.34
CA LYS A 53 -14.88 -0.57 -2.63
C LYS A 53 -14.38 -2.01 -2.54
N THR A 54 -13.76 -2.53 -3.61
CA THR A 54 -13.23 -3.90 -3.63
C THR A 54 -12.06 -4.05 -2.66
N LEU A 55 -11.08 -3.14 -2.68
CA LEU A 55 -9.96 -3.15 -1.74
C LEU A 55 -10.45 -3.02 -0.29
N MET A 56 -11.34 -2.08 -0.02
CA MET A 56 -11.93 -1.91 1.31
C MET A 56 -12.58 -3.20 1.81
N GLY A 57 -13.22 -3.95 0.90
CA GLY A 57 -13.95 -5.18 1.26
C GLY A 57 -13.07 -6.36 1.65
N TYR A 58 -11.84 -6.47 1.13
CA TYR A 58 -10.99 -7.64 1.38
C TYR A 58 -9.74 -7.37 2.23
N SER A 59 -9.29 -6.12 2.31
CA SER A 59 -7.97 -5.79 2.86
C SER A 59 -7.85 -5.94 4.37
N GLY A 60 -8.95 -5.85 5.11
CA GLY A 60 -8.95 -5.88 6.58
C GLY A 60 -8.51 -4.55 7.23
N ILE A 61 -8.25 -3.50 6.46
CA ILE A 61 -7.73 -2.22 6.99
C ILE A 61 -8.75 -1.53 7.90
N ASN A 62 -10.05 -1.61 7.58
CA ASN A 62 -11.10 -1.00 8.40
C ASN A 62 -11.15 -1.58 9.81
N GLN A 63 -10.99 -2.92 9.94
CA GLN A 63 -10.98 -3.59 11.24
C GLN A 63 -9.80 -3.13 12.11
N VAL A 64 -8.65 -2.90 11.47
CA VAL A 64 -7.47 -2.34 12.15
C VAL A 64 -7.71 -0.88 12.51
N ALA A 65 -8.36 -0.11 11.63
CA ALA A 65 -8.72 1.29 11.89
C ALA A 65 -9.66 1.44 13.10
N ASP A 66 -10.67 0.54 13.23
CA ASP A 66 -11.56 0.51 14.40
C ASP A 66 -10.79 0.26 15.70
N LYS A 67 -9.81 -0.64 15.67
CA LYS A 67 -8.99 -0.98 16.82
C LYS A 67 -8.01 0.13 17.19
N GLU A 68 -7.35 0.73 16.22
CA GLU A 68 -6.19 1.60 16.42
C GLU A 68 -6.53 3.10 16.31
N GLY A 69 -7.68 3.47 15.77
CA GLY A 69 -8.18 4.85 15.74
C GLY A 69 -7.54 5.73 14.67
N PHE A 70 -7.40 5.24 13.45
CA PHE A 70 -6.93 6.02 12.31
C PHE A 70 -7.99 6.11 11.20
N LEU A 71 -7.99 7.20 10.44
CA LEU A 71 -8.87 7.37 9.29
C LEU A 71 -8.31 6.67 8.07
N VAL A 72 -9.17 6.06 7.24
CA VAL A 72 -8.75 5.44 5.99
C VAL A 72 -9.38 6.16 4.81
N ALA A 73 -8.56 6.53 3.82
CA ALA A 73 -9.01 7.03 2.53
C ALA A 73 -8.74 5.98 1.45
N TYR A 74 -9.75 5.71 0.62
CA TYR A 74 -9.67 4.80 -0.51
C TYR A 74 -9.90 5.58 -1.80
N PRO A 75 -8.87 6.12 -2.46
CA PRO A 75 -9.00 6.78 -3.75
C PRO A 75 -9.60 5.83 -4.79
N GLN A 76 -10.46 6.37 -5.67
CA GLN A 76 -10.94 5.64 -6.86
C GLN A 76 -10.10 6.05 -8.06
N GLY A 77 -9.44 5.07 -8.66
CA GLY A 77 -8.71 5.26 -9.92
C GLY A 77 -9.66 5.62 -11.05
N THR A 78 -9.18 6.40 -12.01
CA THR A 78 -9.93 6.73 -13.23
C THR A 78 -9.97 5.55 -14.18
N LYS A 79 -10.72 5.66 -15.29
CA LYS A 79 -10.82 4.62 -16.29
C LYS A 79 -9.86 4.84 -17.45
N ASP A 80 -9.21 3.77 -17.90
CA ASP A 80 -8.43 3.76 -19.12
C ASP A 80 -9.30 3.58 -20.37
N SER A 81 -8.69 3.54 -21.55
CA SER A 81 -9.37 3.34 -22.83
C SER A 81 -10.07 1.97 -22.98
N ARG A 82 -9.82 1.04 -22.05
CA ARG A 82 -10.43 -0.30 -21.99
C ARG A 82 -11.49 -0.40 -20.89
N ASP A 83 -11.89 0.73 -20.32
CA ASP A 83 -12.85 0.84 -19.20
C ASP A 83 -12.36 0.21 -17.88
N ASN A 84 -11.04 0.04 -17.71
CA ASN A 84 -10.44 -0.46 -16.48
C ASN A 84 -10.06 0.68 -15.56
N ASN A 85 -10.36 0.54 -14.28
CA ASN A 85 -9.88 1.49 -13.27
C ASN A 85 -8.37 1.35 -13.07
N PHE A 86 -7.66 2.48 -13.00
CA PHE A 86 -6.21 2.50 -12.81
C PHE A 86 -5.73 3.76 -12.11
N PHE A 87 -4.51 3.69 -11.59
CA PHE A 87 -3.69 4.85 -11.24
C PHE A 87 -2.52 4.94 -12.20
N ASN A 88 -2.23 6.15 -12.67
CA ASN A 88 -1.16 6.40 -13.62
C ASN A 88 0.21 6.33 -12.93
N VAL A 89 0.89 5.22 -13.07
CA VAL A 89 2.21 4.93 -12.51
C VAL A 89 3.29 4.79 -13.58
N GLY A 90 2.97 5.14 -14.83
CA GLY A 90 3.90 5.07 -15.94
C GLY A 90 3.90 3.73 -16.68
N TYR A 91 2.80 2.98 -16.65
CA TYR A 91 2.66 1.80 -17.52
C TYR A 91 2.75 2.16 -18.99
N GLU A 92 3.42 1.35 -19.80
CA GLU A 92 3.65 1.63 -21.22
C GLU A 92 2.32 1.85 -21.99
N PHE A 93 1.31 1.03 -21.71
CA PHE A 93 0.00 1.14 -22.36
C PHE A 93 -0.86 2.32 -21.83
N HIS A 94 -0.36 3.07 -20.85
CA HIS A 94 -0.94 4.33 -20.38
C HIS A 94 -0.06 5.54 -20.71
N SER A 95 0.92 5.40 -21.62
CA SER A 95 1.88 6.47 -21.98
C SER A 95 1.19 7.76 -22.50
N ASP A 96 0.00 7.63 -23.07
CA ASP A 96 -0.81 8.78 -23.53
C ASP A 96 -1.67 9.40 -22.42
N SER A 97 -1.73 8.78 -21.24
CA SER A 97 -2.53 9.27 -20.12
C SER A 97 -1.86 10.51 -19.49
N LYS A 98 -2.67 11.56 -19.34
CA LYS A 98 -2.25 12.79 -18.65
C LYS A 98 -2.82 12.91 -17.24
N VAL A 99 -3.49 11.87 -16.76
CA VAL A 99 -4.10 11.88 -15.42
C VAL A 99 -3.00 11.96 -14.36
N ASN A 100 -3.15 12.89 -13.44
CA ASN A 100 -2.20 13.12 -12.35
C ASN A 100 -2.73 12.57 -11.02
N ASP A 101 -2.64 11.26 -10.87
CA ASP A 101 -3.13 10.58 -9.67
C ASP A 101 -2.31 10.93 -8.40
N VAL A 102 -1.04 11.29 -8.56
CA VAL A 102 -0.23 11.78 -7.44
C VAL A 102 -0.85 13.04 -6.83
N ASN A 103 -1.18 14.03 -7.66
CA ASN A 103 -1.81 15.27 -7.16
C ASN A 103 -3.22 15.03 -6.64
N PHE A 104 -4.00 14.16 -7.25
CA PHE A 104 -5.32 13.76 -6.76
C PHE A 104 -5.23 13.19 -5.33
N ILE A 105 -4.31 12.24 -5.09
CA ILE A 105 -4.11 11.64 -3.77
C ILE A 105 -3.59 12.68 -2.76
N ARG A 106 -2.69 13.56 -3.17
CA ARG A 106 -2.22 14.67 -2.33
C ARG A 106 -3.38 15.59 -1.90
N GLU A 107 -4.28 15.91 -2.82
CA GLU A 107 -5.46 16.74 -2.53
C GLU A 107 -6.40 16.05 -1.53
N ILE A 108 -6.66 14.74 -1.68
CA ILE A 108 -7.41 13.96 -0.69
C ILE A 108 -6.79 14.09 0.70
N VAL A 109 -5.48 13.88 0.80
CA VAL A 109 -4.76 13.93 2.09
C VAL A 109 -4.88 15.33 2.72
N LEU A 110 -4.68 16.40 1.95
CA LEU A 110 -4.75 17.76 2.46
C LEU A 110 -6.17 18.11 2.94
N ASN A 111 -7.19 17.74 2.16
CA ASN A 111 -8.59 17.98 2.51
C ASN A 111 -8.98 17.23 3.80
N LEU A 112 -8.68 15.92 3.87
CA LEU A 112 -9.02 15.11 5.04
C LEU A 112 -8.25 15.53 6.29
N THR A 113 -6.96 15.87 6.15
CA THR A 113 -6.16 16.37 7.27
C THR A 113 -6.77 17.63 7.87
N LYS A 114 -7.27 18.54 7.04
CA LYS A 114 -7.94 19.75 7.48
C LYS A 114 -9.30 19.44 8.10
N ASP A 115 -10.16 18.67 7.41
CA ASP A 115 -11.56 18.45 7.78
C ASP A 115 -11.70 17.67 9.10
N TYR A 116 -10.85 16.65 9.29
CA TYR A 116 -10.87 15.79 10.46
C TYR A 116 -9.80 16.17 11.50
N LYS A 117 -9.03 17.25 11.27
CA LYS A 117 -7.92 17.71 12.14
C LYS A 117 -6.93 16.58 12.42
N LEU A 118 -6.54 15.84 11.35
CA LEU A 118 -5.63 14.70 11.44
C LEU A 118 -4.18 15.15 11.65
N ASN A 119 -3.34 14.20 12.06
CA ASN A 119 -1.92 14.45 12.22
C ASN A 119 -1.19 14.45 10.87
N SER A 120 -0.84 15.64 10.37
CA SER A 120 -0.11 15.80 9.10
C SER A 120 1.29 15.18 9.08
N LYS A 121 1.80 14.74 10.24
CA LYS A 121 3.08 14.01 10.36
C LYS A 121 2.89 12.49 10.44
N ARG A 122 1.65 12.00 10.42
CA ARG A 122 1.31 10.58 10.45
C ARG A 122 0.34 10.24 9.31
N VAL A 123 0.81 10.45 8.09
CA VAL A 123 0.12 10.13 6.85
C VAL A 123 0.87 9.01 6.14
N PHE A 124 0.17 7.93 5.82
CA PHE A 124 0.72 6.70 5.30
C PHE A 124 0.02 6.29 4.01
N ALA A 125 0.72 5.57 3.13
CA ALA A 125 0.12 4.98 1.94
C ALA A 125 0.40 3.49 1.87
N THR A 126 -0.60 2.73 1.44
CA THR A 126 -0.49 1.31 1.11
C THR A 126 -1.36 1.01 -0.10
N GLY A 127 -1.12 -0.09 -0.78
CA GLY A 127 -1.95 -0.49 -1.89
C GLY A 127 -1.53 -1.83 -2.46
N MET A 128 -2.40 -2.41 -3.27
CA MET A 128 -2.21 -3.69 -3.92
C MET A 128 -1.87 -3.49 -5.40
N SER A 129 -0.82 -4.18 -5.92
CA SER A 129 -0.53 -4.19 -7.36
C SER A 129 -0.29 -2.77 -7.88
N ASN A 130 -1.05 -2.27 -8.87
CA ASN A 130 -1.00 -0.88 -9.32
C ASN A 130 -1.10 0.14 -8.17
N GLY A 131 -1.85 -0.16 -7.10
CA GLY A 131 -1.87 0.64 -5.87
C GLY A 131 -0.57 0.54 -5.06
N GLY A 132 0.12 -0.60 -5.12
CA GLY A 132 1.47 -0.78 -4.57
C GLY A 132 2.50 0.04 -5.35
N ASP A 133 2.43 0.00 -6.69
CA ASP A 133 3.28 0.82 -7.57
C ASP A 133 3.06 2.31 -7.31
N MET A 134 1.79 2.73 -7.12
CA MET A 134 1.44 4.10 -6.74
C MET A 134 2.01 4.45 -5.36
N SER A 135 2.03 3.52 -4.41
CA SER A 135 2.65 3.76 -3.09
C SER A 135 4.15 4.04 -3.21
N TYR A 136 4.87 3.33 -4.08
CA TYR A 136 6.26 3.63 -4.40
C TYR A 136 6.42 4.98 -5.11
N LEU A 137 5.55 5.30 -6.06
CA LEU A 137 5.57 6.59 -6.75
C LEU A 137 5.35 7.75 -5.78
N LEU A 138 4.43 7.61 -4.82
CA LEU A 138 4.21 8.58 -3.73
C LEU A 138 5.42 8.71 -2.82
N ALA A 139 6.12 7.62 -2.51
CA ALA A 139 7.37 7.67 -1.74
C ALA A 139 8.44 8.52 -2.43
N CYS A 140 8.54 8.43 -3.77
CA CYS A 140 9.51 9.19 -4.55
C CYS A 140 9.12 10.66 -4.75
N THR A 141 7.83 10.95 -4.94
CA THR A 141 7.35 12.27 -5.40
C THR A 141 6.64 13.10 -4.34
N SER A 142 6.19 12.47 -3.26
CA SER A 142 5.34 13.08 -2.22
C SER A 142 5.82 12.76 -0.80
N SER A 143 7.11 12.51 -0.63
CA SER A 143 7.71 12.24 0.69
C SER A 143 7.62 13.44 1.64
N ASP A 144 7.32 14.64 1.16
CA ASP A 144 6.98 15.81 1.98
C ASP A 144 5.67 15.57 2.78
N LEU A 145 4.74 14.81 2.22
CA LEU A 145 3.42 14.57 2.76
C LEU A 145 3.30 13.21 3.45
N PHE A 146 3.86 12.15 2.85
CA PHE A 146 3.79 10.80 3.41
C PHE A 146 4.94 10.50 4.38
N THR A 147 4.62 9.80 5.47
CA THR A 147 5.57 9.44 6.54
C THR A 147 6.20 8.08 6.32
N ALA A 148 5.43 7.11 5.84
CA ALA A 148 5.89 5.79 5.41
C ALA A 148 4.95 5.22 4.36
N VAL A 149 5.41 4.24 3.58
CA VAL A 149 4.57 3.52 2.61
C VAL A 149 4.72 2.01 2.76
N ALA A 150 3.65 1.27 2.43
CA ALA A 150 3.62 -0.18 2.49
C ALA A 150 2.98 -0.77 1.23
N PRO A 151 3.71 -0.88 0.11
CA PRO A 151 3.24 -1.57 -1.08
C PRO A 151 3.02 -3.08 -0.83
N VAL A 152 2.02 -3.66 -1.50
CA VAL A 152 1.74 -5.10 -1.51
C VAL A 152 1.62 -5.56 -2.94
N ALA A 153 2.42 -6.55 -3.33
CA ALA A 153 2.54 -7.04 -4.71
C ALA A 153 2.76 -5.89 -5.73
N GLY A 154 3.48 -4.85 -5.29
CA GLY A 154 3.83 -3.69 -6.09
C GLY A 154 5.24 -3.79 -6.65
N VAL A 155 5.52 -3.03 -7.72
CA VAL A 155 6.84 -2.90 -8.33
C VAL A 155 7.20 -1.45 -8.55
N MET A 156 8.48 -1.13 -8.60
CA MET A 156 8.92 0.18 -9.04
C MET A 156 9.23 0.16 -10.53
N MET A 157 8.42 0.91 -11.31
CA MET A 157 8.72 1.12 -12.72
C MET A 157 10.12 1.71 -12.86
N LYS A 158 10.84 1.29 -13.91
CA LYS A 158 12.22 1.72 -14.16
C LYS A 158 12.40 3.23 -14.04
N ASP A 159 11.58 4.00 -14.73
CA ASP A 159 11.66 5.46 -14.73
C ASP A 159 11.38 6.04 -13.33
N THR A 160 10.47 5.44 -12.57
CA THR A 160 10.20 5.83 -11.18
C THR A 160 11.43 5.61 -10.30
N LEU A 161 12.08 4.44 -10.38
CA LEU A 161 13.24 4.12 -9.55
C LEU A 161 14.46 5.00 -9.93
N GLU A 162 14.76 5.12 -11.22
CA GLU A 162 15.92 5.88 -11.71
C GLU A 162 15.82 7.38 -11.41
N ASN A 163 14.60 7.93 -11.37
CA ASN A 163 14.34 9.36 -11.06
C ASN A 163 13.88 9.60 -9.62
N CYS A 164 13.87 8.57 -8.77
CA CYS A 164 13.40 8.67 -7.38
C CYS A 164 14.33 9.52 -6.53
N ASN A 165 13.87 10.72 -6.16
CA ASN A 165 14.64 11.63 -5.31
C ASN A 165 13.74 12.26 -4.23
N PRO A 166 13.33 11.49 -3.21
CA PRO A 166 12.46 11.98 -2.14
C PRO A 166 13.13 13.10 -1.35
N VAL A 167 12.35 14.14 -0.99
CA VAL A 167 12.84 15.31 -0.23
C VAL A 167 13.18 14.97 1.22
N LYS A 168 12.64 13.88 1.75
CA LYS A 168 13.02 13.27 3.04
C LYS A 168 13.04 11.77 2.92
N LYS A 169 13.83 11.11 3.76
CA LYS A 169 13.84 9.64 3.86
C LYS A 169 12.46 9.14 4.28
N ILE A 170 11.97 8.09 3.64
CA ILE A 170 10.64 7.53 3.87
C ILE A 170 10.74 6.00 4.08
N PRO A 171 10.35 5.47 5.24
CA PRO A 171 10.33 4.03 5.49
C PRO A 171 9.47 3.27 4.49
N ILE A 172 9.93 2.07 4.13
CA ILE A 172 9.28 1.20 3.13
C ILE A 172 9.01 -0.17 3.75
N PHE A 173 7.82 -0.71 3.51
CA PHE A 173 7.48 -2.09 3.85
C PHE A 173 6.85 -2.79 2.64
N GLU A 174 7.59 -3.62 1.94
CA GLU A 174 7.08 -4.43 0.81
C GLU A 174 6.62 -5.80 1.26
N ILE A 175 5.48 -6.28 0.74
CA ILE A 175 4.98 -7.64 0.90
C ILE A 175 4.79 -8.23 -0.50
N HIS A 176 5.55 -9.28 -0.87
CA HIS A 176 5.54 -9.79 -2.24
C HIS A 176 5.68 -11.31 -2.33
N GLY A 177 4.93 -11.91 -3.27
CA GLY A 177 4.98 -13.33 -3.56
C GLY A 177 6.08 -13.71 -4.55
N THR A 178 6.88 -14.77 -4.26
CA THR A 178 7.96 -15.19 -5.17
C THR A 178 7.47 -15.87 -6.45
N LYS A 179 6.20 -16.29 -6.52
CA LYS A 179 5.55 -16.82 -7.73
C LYS A 179 4.50 -15.87 -8.30
N ASP A 180 4.62 -14.58 -7.97
CA ASP A 180 3.76 -13.56 -8.57
C ASP A 180 3.99 -13.53 -10.09
N SER A 181 2.95 -13.88 -10.85
CA SER A 181 3.00 -13.94 -12.31
C SER A 181 2.51 -12.65 -12.98
N ILE A 182 2.05 -11.67 -12.20
CA ILE A 182 1.57 -10.37 -12.68
C ILE A 182 2.63 -9.30 -12.44
N SER A 183 2.98 -9.07 -11.17
CA SER A 183 4.10 -8.22 -10.75
C SER A 183 5.26 -9.15 -10.41
N LYS A 184 6.05 -9.55 -11.42
CA LYS A 184 7.07 -10.59 -11.27
C LYS A 184 8.11 -10.20 -10.21
N PHE A 185 8.39 -11.14 -9.29
CA PHE A 185 9.41 -10.95 -8.25
C PHE A 185 10.79 -10.68 -8.86
N GLU A 186 11.12 -11.34 -9.98
CA GLU A 186 12.37 -11.21 -10.72
C GLU A 186 12.41 -9.98 -11.64
N GLY A 187 11.34 -9.15 -11.61
CA GLY A 187 11.26 -7.99 -12.50
C GLY A 187 10.95 -8.32 -13.97
N ASP A 188 10.83 -7.28 -14.77
CA ASP A 188 10.69 -7.39 -16.23
C ASP A 188 11.41 -6.23 -16.95
N MET A 189 12.74 -6.19 -16.85
CA MET A 189 13.55 -5.14 -17.48
C MET A 189 13.50 -5.16 -19.01
N ASN A 190 13.13 -6.30 -19.62
CA ASN A 190 12.94 -6.44 -21.05
C ASN A 190 11.52 -6.04 -21.51
N ASN A 191 10.62 -5.74 -20.58
CA ASN A 191 9.23 -5.40 -20.85
C ASN A 191 8.51 -6.46 -21.71
N GLU A 192 8.67 -7.73 -21.35
CA GLU A 192 8.09 -8.87 -22.07
C GLU A 192 6.55 -8.86 -21.95
N ASP A 193 6.04 -8.47 -20.77
CA ASP A 193 4.61 -8.45 -20.47
C ASP A 193 3.91 -7.13 -20.90
N LYS A 194 4.66 -6.17 -21.45
CA LYS A 194 4.13 -4.89 -21.96
C LYS A 194 3.53 -3.95 -20.91
N TRP A 195 3.89 -4.13 -19.64
CA TRP A 195 3.55 -3.18 -18.57
C TRP A 195 4.47 -1.95 -18.54
N GLY A 196 5.65 -2.07 -19.12
CA GLY A 196 6.81 -1.21 -18.97
C GLY A 196 7.90 -1.91 -18.17
N ALA A 197 9.15 -1.51 -18.36
CA ALA A 197 10.27 -2.10 -17.64
C ALA A 197 10.22 -1.78 -16.14
N TYR A 198 10.51 -2.77 -15.29
CA TYR A 198 10.64 -2.62 -13.85
C TYR A 198 11.70 -3.56 -13.27
N TYR A 199 12.32 -3.12 -12.18
CA TYR A 199 13.37 -3.89 -11.50
C TYR A 199 12.81 -5.06 -10.70
N ASP A 200 13.65 -6.08 -10.44
CA ASP A 200 13.34 -7.13 -9.47
C ASP A 200 13.17 -6.55 -8.04
N LEU A 201 12.48 -7.33 -7.21
CA LEU A 201 12.18 -6.87 -5.84
C LEU A 201 13.44 -6.73 -4.97
N PRO A 202 14.41 -7.70 -5.00
CA PRO A 202 15.67 -7.53 -4.27
C PRO A 202 16.39 -6.22 -4.62
N SER A 203 16.52 -5.89 -5.92
CA SER A 203 17.14 -4.63 -6.36
C SER A 203 16.34 -3.39 -5.92
N THR A 204 15.02 -3.48 -5.94
CA THR A 204 14.14 -2.40 -5.44
C THR A 204 14.34 -2.17 -3.94
N ILE A 205 14.41 -3.24 -3.14
CA ILE A 205 14.68 -3.14 -1.70
C ILE A 205 16.09 -2.60 -1.44
N GLU A 206 17.10 -3.08 -2.16
CA GLU A 206 18.47 -2.59 -2.05
C GLU A 206 18.59 -1.10 -2.37
N PHE A 207 17.86 -0.62 -3.38
CA PHE A 207 17.77 0.82 -3.68
C PHE A 207 17.34 1.63 -2.44
N TRP A 208 16.28 1.21 -1.73
CA TRP A 208 15.80 1.91 -0.54
C TRP A 208 16.76 1.78 0.65
N VAL A 209 17.34 0.60 0.85
CA VAL A 209 18.38 0.35 1.88
C VAL A 209 19.55 1.30 1.69
N ASN A 210 20.08 1.41 0.46
CA ASN A 210 21.17 2.29 0.12
C ASN A 210 20.78 3.78 0.25
N LYS A 211 19.58 4.15 -0.21
CA LYS A 211 19.06 5.52 -0.14
C LYS A 211 18.93 6.02 1.30
N HIS A 212 18.65 5.12 2.22
CA HIS A 212 18.55 5.43 3.65
C HIS A 212 19.84 5.23 4.41
N ALA A 213 20.89 4.68 3.77
CA ALA A 213 22.17 4.31 4.38
C ALA A 213 21.96 3.36 5.58
N LEU A 214 21.13 2.31 5.37
CA LEU A 214 20.91 1.27 6.37
C LEU A 214 22.02 0.24 6.27
N ASN A 215 22.61 -0.15 7.39
CA ASN A 215 23.78 -1.00 7.45
C ASN A 215 23.60 -2.28 8.29
N GLU A 216 22.44 -2.43 8.94
CA GLU A 216 22.07 -3.61 9.69
C GLU A 216 20.97 -4.38 8.97
N LYS A 217 21.01 -5.72 9.07
CA LYS A 217 20.01 -6.63 8.50
C LYS A 217 19.69 -7.76 9.46
N GLU A 218 18.41 -8.06 9.59
CA GLU A 218 17.91 -9.27 10.25
C GLU A 218 17.03 -10.05 9.27
N THR A 219 17.11 -11.39 9.33
CA THR A 219 16.26 -12.28 8.52
C THR A 219 15.59 -13.29 9.44
N ILE A 220 14.26 -13.35 9.42
CA ILE A 220 13.44 -14.21 10.27
C ILE A 220 12.51 -15.03 9.38
N GLN A 221 12.45 -16.35 9.61
CA GLN A 221 11.35 -17.18 9.08
C GLN A 221 10.15 -17.03 10.01
N LEU A 222 9.05 -16.48 9.50
CA LEU A 222 7.83 -16.39 10.28
C LEU A 222 7.22 -17.78 10.48
N LYS A 223 6.45 -17.91 11.57
CA LYS A 223 5.76 -19.18 11.85
C LYS A 223 4.72 -19.46 10.75
N ASN A 224 4.88 -20.60 10.08
CA ASN A 224 3.85 -21.13 9.18
C ASN A 224 2.67 -21.63 10.04
N LYS A 225 1.55 -20.89 10.02
CA LYS A 225 0.32 -21.18 10.77
C LYS A 225 -0.65 -21.99 9.93
N ASN A 226 -0.62 -21.80 8.59
CA ASN A 226 -1.46 -22.52 7.64
C ASN A 226 -0.60 -23.30 6.66
N THR A 227 -0.29 -24.53 6.96
CA THR A 227 0.53 -25.40 6.11
C THR A 227 -0.18 -25.87 4.84
N GLU A 228 -1.50 -25.61 4.70
CA GLU A 228 -2.28 -26.07 3.55
C GLU A 228 -2.25 -25.10 2.38
N ASP A 229 -1.85 -23.83 2.58
CA ASP A 229 -1.75 -22.84 1.49
C ASP A 229 -0.45 -22.97 0.67
N GLY A 230 0.48 -23.82 1.13
CA GLY A 230 1.73 -24.13 0.42
C GLY A 230 2.75 -22.99 0.42
N THR A 231 2.54 -21.96 1.24
CA THR A 231 3.41 -20.78 1.29
C THR A 231 4.08 -20.62 2.66
N THR A 232 5.16 -19.85 2.72
CA THR A 232 5.82 -19.43 3.96
C THR A 232 6.27 -17.99 3.83
N ILE A 233 6.63 -17.33 4.94
CA ILE A 233 7.10 -15.95 4.90
C ILE A 233 8.50 -15.83 5.47
N THR A 234 9.40 -15.26 4.67
CA THR A 234 10.69 -14.77 5.13
C THR A 234 10.57 -13.26 5.35
N PHE A 235 10.86 -12.80 6.56
CA PHE A 235 10.92 -11.39 6.91
C PHE A 235 12.37 -10.91 6.90
N GLU A 236 12.67 -9.93 6.11
CA GLU A 236 13.91 -9.18 6.13
C GLU A 236 13.66 -7.76 6.64
N ARG A 237 14.41 -7.38 7.67
CA ARG A 237 14.39 -6.03 8.24
C ARG A 237 15.77 -5.41 8.06
N TYR A 238 15.76 -4.16 7.56
CA TYR A 238 16.97 -3.36 7.40
C TYR A 238 16.83 -2.08 8.22
N TRP A 239 17.86 -1.72 8.98
CA TRP A 239 17.89 -0.52 9.82
C TRP A 239 19.31 0.02 9.99
N SER A 240 19.44 1.10 10.71
CA SER A 240 20.71 1.65 11.20
C SER A 240 20.46 2.29 12.55
N ASP A 241 21.39 2.16 13.49
CA ASP A 241 21.31 2.80 14.81
C ASP A 241 21.33 4.34 14.71
N GLU A 242 21.86 4.87 13.61
CA GLU A 242 21.94 6.30 13.33
C GLU A 242 20.68 6.87 12.66
N SER A 243 19.73 6.02 12.26
CA SER A 243 18.55 6.40 11.49
C SER A 243 17.28 5.85 12.13
N GLN A 244 16.22 6.66 12.15
CA GLN A 244 14.88 6.19 12.51
C GLN A 244 14.16 5.48 11.36
N GLN A 245 14.81 5.40 10.19
CA GLN A 245 14.23 4.79 8.99
C GLN A 245 14.47 3.30 9.00
N GLU A 246 13.50 2.55 8.52
CA GLU A 246 13.60 1.11 8.33
C GLU A 246 13.08 0.74 6.94
N VAL A 247 13.60 -0.35 6.40
CA VAL A 247 13.02 -1.05 5.26
C VAL A 247 12.66 -2.45 5.71
N TRP A 248 11.39 -2.83 5.53
CA TRP A 248 10.88 -4.17 5.80
C TRP A 248 10.51 -4.85 4.49
N PHE A 249 10.82 -6.13 4.39
CA PHE A 249 10.47 -6.94 3.24
C PHE A 249 9.92 -8.29 3.68
N TYR A 250 8.65 -8.53 3.40
CA TYR A 250 8.01 -9.83 3.58
C TYR A 250 8.01 -10.55 2.24
N ILE A 251 8.85 -11.57 2.14
CA ILE A 251 8.95 -12.46 0.99
C ILE A 251 7.99 -13.62 1.24
N VAL A 252 6.88 -13.64 0.52
CA VAL A 252 5.93 -14.75 0.57
C VAL A 252 6.44 -15.84 -0.38
N ASN A 253 7.20 -16.80 0.16
CA ASN A 253 7.75 -17.89 -0.60
C ASN A 253 6.64 -18.73 -1.22
N ASP A 254 6.74 -19.04 -2.51
CA ASP A 254 5.70 -19.68 -3.32
C ASP A 254 4.37 -18.93 -3.42
N GLY A 255 4.30 -17.71 -2.90
CA GLY A 255 3.13 -16.84 -2.96
C GLY A 255 2.87 -16.27 -4.35
N ASN A 256 1.59 -16.11 -4.69
CA ASN A 256 1.12 -15.52 -5.95
C ASN A 256 0.81 -14.02 -5.78
N HIS A 257 0.19 -13.41 -6.81
CA HIS A 257 -0.28 -12.02 -6.80
C HIS A 257 -1.49 -11.84 -5.87
N THR A 258 -1.25 -11.75 -4.56
CA THR A 258 -2.32 -11.74 -3.55
C THR A 258 -2.01 -10.75 -2.41
N TRP A 259 -3.04 -10.42 -1.64
CA TRP A 259 -2.94 -9.70 -0.37
C TRP A 259 -2.96 -10.73 0.77
N PRO A 260 -1.84 -11.04 1.43
CA PRO A 260 -1.82 -12.02 2.52
C PRO A 260 -2.81 -11.69 3.64
N GLY A 261 -3.52 -12.70 4.13
CA GLY A 261 -4.58 -12.52 5.12
C GLY A 261 -5.90 -11.96 4.58
N MET A 262 -6.03 -11.79 3.25
CA MET A 262 -7.30 -11.36 2.66
C MET A 262 -8.44 -12.33 2.95
N THR A 263 -9.67 -11.79 2.99
CA THR A 263 -10.89 -12.57 3.20
C THR A 263 -11.69 -12.73 1.89
N GLY A 264 -12.64 -13.66 1.87
CA GLY A 264 -13.54 -13.88 0.73
C GLY A 264 -13.07 -14.94 -0.27
N LEU A 265 -13.56 -14.87 -1.51
CA LEU A 265 -13.38 -15.92 -2.52
C LEU A 265 -11.91 -16.21 -2.87
N PHE A 266 -11.04 -15.22 -2.81
CA PHE A 266 -9.62 -15.33 -3.16
C PHE A 266 -8.71 -15.67 -1.96
N SER A 267 -9.27 -15.83 -0.75
CA SER A 267 -8.49 -16.13 0.45
C SER A 267 -7.74 -17.46 0.39
N ARG A 268 -8.24 -18.43 -0.40
CA ARG A 268 -7.63 -19.75 -0.53
C ARG A 268 -6.29 -19.78 -1.26
N THR A 269 -6.00 -18.75 -2.05
CA THR A 269 -4.75 -18.63 -2.83
C THR A 269 -3.78 -17.64 -2.19
N ALA A 270 -4.19 -16.96 -1.14
CA ALA A 270 -3.36 -16.01 -0.40
C ALA A 270 -2.77 -16.68 0.83
N ASN A 271 -1.53 -16.32 1.16
CA ASN A 271 -0.92 -16.72 2.44
C ASN A 271 -1.82 -16.30 3.60
N GLN A 272 -2.01 -17.18 4.59
CA GLN A 272 -2.84 -16.98 5.77
C GLN A 272 -2.03 -16.98 7.08
N ASP A 273 -0.71 -16.90 7.01
CA ASP A 273 0.16 -16.82 8.19
C ASP A 273 0.11 -15.47 8.87
N ILE A 274 -0.18 -14.42 8.09
CA ILE A 274 -0.27 -13.03 8.54
C ILE A 274 -1.59 -12.40 8.11
N ASN A 275 -1.92 -11.29 8.76
CA ASN A 275 -2.89 -10.31 8.29
C ASN A 275 -2.10 -9.08 7.82
N SER A 276 -2.06 -8.82 6.50
CA SER A 276 -1.29 -7.70 5.96
C SER A 276 -1.69 -6.36 6.56
N ALA A 277 -2.97 -6.13 6.83
CA ALA A 277 -3.41 -4.86 7.44
C ALA A 277 -2.82 -4.66 8.84
N GLU A 278 -2.75 -5.71 9.67
CA GLU A 278 -2.14 -5.66 11.00
C GLU A 278 -0.62 -5.44 10.92
N GLU A 279 0.08 -6.15 10.02
CA GLU A 279 1.53 -6.00 9.85
C GLU A 279 1.88 -4.63 9.26
N ILE A 280 1.09 -4.11 8.32
CA ILE A 280 1.24 -2.76 7.76
C ILE A 280 1.05 -1.72 8.87
N TRP A 281 0.02 -1.84 9.70
CA TRP A 281 -0.17 -0.91 10.82
C TRP A 281 0.94 -1.02 11.86
N LYS A 282 1.40 -2.22 12.18
CA LYS A 282 2.54 -2.43 13.06
C LYS A 282 3.79 -1.69 12.58
N PHE A 283 4.03 -1.71 11.26
CA PHE A 283 5.09 -0.92 10.64
C PHE A 283 4.82 0.58 10.75
N PHE A 284 3.65 1.06 10.32
CA PHE A 284 3.29 2.48 10.33
C PHE A 284 3.28 3.09 11.74
N SER A 285 2.86 2.33 12.74
CA SER A 285 2.77 2.80 14.13
C SER A 285 4.13 3.17 14.75
N LYS A 286 5.24 2.76 14.13
CA LYS A 286 6.61 3.11 14.55
C LYS A 286 6.96 4.57 14.25
N PHE A 287 6.22 5.20 13.35
CA PHE A 287 6.50 6.54 12.81
C PHE A 287 5.34 7.56 13.09
#